data_e39d98a30b28ffee33d6b1c78418b045
#
_entry.id   e39d98a30b28ffee33d6b1c78418b045
#
_cell.length_a   1.000
_cell.length_b   1.000
_cell.length_c   1.000
_cell.angle_alpha   90.00
_cell.angle_beta   90.00
_cell.angle_gamma   90.00
#
_symmetry.space_group_name_H-M   'P 1'
#
loop_
_entity.id
_entity.type
_entity.pdbx_description
1 polymer ?
#
loop_
_entity_poly.entity_id
_entity_poly.type
_entity_poly.pdbx_seq_one_letter_code
_entity_poly.pdbx_strand_id
1 'polypeptide(L)'
;MNGQLIRVGWTAMALIIALIVGTTYWQTWARPGLASRQDNEIQRVAEFQVRRGLILAPGRVLAKNRIVKRNGRKLYFRRYPQGRLAVHVVGYSTVSRARAGLEKSLNGVLTGTERNLGGLVERQLDEARGKPIVGDTVVTTLDLH
;
A
#
# COMPACT_ATOMS: atom_id res chain seq x y z
N MET A 1 46.39 36.29 12.29
CA MET A 1 45.38 36.01 11.23
C MET A 1 44.97 34.56 11.14
N ASN A 2 45.86 33.59 11.37
CA ASN A 2 45.50 32.16 11.23
C ASN A 2 44.49 31.62 12.25
N GLY A 3 44.46 32.14 13.49
CA GLY A 3 43.53 31.64 14.49
C GLY A 3 42.04 31.93 14.20
N GLN A 4 41.72 32.99 13.48
CA GLN A 4 40.34 33.28 13.06
C GLN A 4 39.89 32.38 11.93
N LEU A 5 40.78 32.12 10.98
CA LEU A 5 40.53 31.17 9.87
C LEU A 5 40.27 29.75 10.38
N ILE A 6 41.05 29.31 11.37
CA ILE A 6 40.90 28.00 12.00
C ILE A 6 39.53 27.90 12.72
N ARG A 7 39.13 28.94 13.43
CA ARG A 7 37.78 28.94 14.12
C ARG A 7 36.63 28.87 13.10
N VAL A 8 36.72 29.63 12.01
CA VAL A 8 35.74 29.56 10.93
C VAL A 8 35.72 28.18 10.28
N GLY A 9 36.88 27.56 10.08
CA GLY A 9 36.97 26.19 9.57
C GLY A 9 36.26 25.15 10.49
N TRP A 10 36.51 25.25 11.81
CA TRP A 10 35.85 24.37 12.78
C TRP A 10 34.32 24.58 12.88
N THR A 11 33.86 25.83 12.83
CA THR A 11 32.42 26.13 12.83
C THR A 11 31.76 25.60 11.54
N ALA A 12 32.35 25.79 10.40
CA ALA A 12 31.83 25.24 9.13
C ALA A 12 31.76 23.70 9.16
N MET A 13 32.81 23.04 9.66
CA MET A 13 32.83 21.59 9.80
C MET A 13 31.72 21.09 10.76
N ALA A 14 31.54 21.76 11.91
CA ALA A 14 30.48 21.41 12.85
C ALA A 14 29.07 21.54 12.24
N LEU A 15 28.84 22.60 11.45
CA LEU A 15 27.56 22.79 10.74
C LEU A 15 27.33 21.71 9.68
N ILE A 16 28.33 21.32 8.95
CA ILE A 16 28.22 20.22 7.94
C ILE A 16 27.89 18.90 8.65
N ILE A 17 28.57 18.57 9.74
CA ILE A 17 28.28 17.38 10.53
C ILE A 17 26.84 17.42 11.07
N ALA A 18 26.38 18.52 11.62
CA ALA A 18 25.03 18.69 12.12
C ALA A 18 23.99 18.50 11.00
N LEU A 19 24.25 19.00 9.81
CA LEU A 19 23.41 18.84 8.62
C LEU A 19 23.36 17.36 8.17
N ILE A 20 24.48 16.68 8.13
CA ILE A 20 24.55 15.26 7.77
C ILE A 20 23.76 14.42 8.79
N VAL A 21 23.96 14.63 10.09
CA VAL A 21 23.25 13.92 11.15
C VAL A 21 21.75 14.20 11.06
N GLY A 22 21.35 15.45 10.89
CA GLY A 22 19.94 15.85 10.78
C GLY A 22 19.27 15.22 9.56
N THR A 23 19.90 15.30 8.39
CA THR A 23 19.35 14.71 7.16
C THR A 23 19.28 13.19 7.23
N THR A 24 20.31 12.53 7.79
CA THR A 24 20.32 11.08 7.99
C THR A 24 19.17 10.65 8.93
N TYR A 25 18.98 11.35 10.05
CA TYR A 25 17.88 11.08 10.97
C TYR A 25 16.51 11.17 10.28
N TRP A 26 16.26 12.25 9.55
CA TRP A 26 14.99 12.44 8.84
C TRP A 26 14.77 11.44 7.72
N GLN A 27 15.80 11.05 7.02
CA GLN A 27 15.71 10.09 5.93
C GLN A 27 15.52 8.65 6.38
N THR A 28 16.14 8.26 7.51
CA THR A 28 16.10 6.87 7.97
C THR A 28 14.92 6.61 8.93
N TRP A 29 14.69 7.48 9.90
CA TRP A 29 13.69 7.22 10.94
C TRP A 29 12.38 7.98 10.78
N ALA A 30 12.41 9.23 10.38
CA ALA A 30 11.18 10.00 10.22
C ALA A 30 10.42 9.68 8.93
N ARG A 31 11.11 9.31 7.86
CA ARG A 31 10.53 9.02 6.54
C ARG A 31 9.54 7.86 6.53
N PRO A 32 9.80 6.69 7.17
CA PRO A 32 8.85 5.58 7.19
C PRO A 32 7.51 5.97 7.83
N GLY A 33 7.53 6.74 8.91
CA GLY A 33 6.32 7.22 9.58
C GLY A 33 5.51 8.20 8.75
N LEU A 34 6.16 9.04 7.94
CA LEU A 34 5.51 9.97 7.02
C LEU A 34 4.97 9.24 5.77
N ALA A 35 5.72 8.30 5.24
CA ALA A 35 5.31 7.50 4.08
C ALA A 35 4.10 6.60 4.39
N SER A 36 3.96 6.12 5.62
CA SER A 36 2.86 5.25 6.04
C SER A 36 1.58 6.00 6.45
N ARG A 37 1.58 7.33 6.46
CA ARG A 37 0.37 8.11 6.78
C ARG A 37 -0.75 7.81 5.79
N GLN A 38 -1.93 7.58 6.32
CA GLN A 38 -3.14 7.30 5.52
C GLN A 38 -3.51 8.44 4.55
N ASP A 39 -3.00 9.64 4.79
CA ASP A 39 -3.27 10.85 4.01
C ASP A 39 -2.39 10.97 2.75
N ASN A 40 -1.48 10.04 2.52
CA ASN A 40 -0.60 10.10 1.36
C ASN A 40 -1.38 9.76 0.08
N GLU A 41 -1.76 10.79 -0.68
CA GLU A 41 -2.53 10.65 -1.92
C GLU A 41 -1.82 9.79 -2.98
N ILE A 42 -0.50 9.82 -3.02
CA ILE A 42 0.28 9.02 -3.99
C ILE A 42 0.06 7.54 -3.72
N GLN A 43 0.10 7.12 -2.46
CA GLN A 43 -0.19 5.73 -2.08
C GLN A 43 -1.65 5.35 -2.30
N ARG A 44 -2.59 6.29 -2.10
CA ARG A 44 -4.01 6.07 -2.40
C ARG A 44 -4.23 5.74 -3.87
N VAL A 45 -3.64 6.52 -4.77
CA VAL A 45 -3.76 6.27 -6.22
C VAL A 45 -3.12 4.94 -6.61
N ALA A 46 -1.94 4.61 -6.06
CA ALA A 46 -1.26 3.35 -6.31
C ALA A 46 -2.11 2.13 -5.88
N GLU A 47 -2.81 2.20 -4.75
CA GLU A 47 -3.70 1.12 -4.29
C GLU A 47 -4.86 0.84 -5.25
N PHE A 48 -5.38 1.85 -5.94
CA PHE A 48 -6.44 1.65 -6.94
C PHE A 48 -5.94 1.05 -8.25
N GLN A 49 -4.64 1.03 -8.49
CA GLN A 49 -4.06 0.37 -9.67
C GLN A 49 -3.89 -1.13 -9.45
N VAL A 50 -3.91 -1.60 -8.21
CA VAL A 50 -3.82 -3.02 -7.89
C VAL A 50 -5.19 -3.68 -8.07
N ARG A 51 -5.25 -4.73 -8.89
CA ARG A 51 -6.43 -5.58 -9.02
C ARG A 51 -6.53 -6.49 -7.79
N ARG A 52 -7.36 -6.11 -6.82
CA ARG A 52 -7.56 -6.93 -5.60
C ARG A 52 -8.19 -8.27 -5.94
N GLY A 53 -7.82 -9.32 -5.22
CA GLY A 53 -8.42 -10.65 -5.31
C GLY A 53 -9.93 -10.63 -5.05
N LEU A 54 -10.63 -11.64 -5.53
CA LEU A 54 -12.06 -11.82 -5.26
C LEU A 54 -12.26 -12.42 -3.87
N ILE A 55 -13.42 -12.14 -3.26
CA ILE A 55 -13.90 -12.89 -2.08
C ILE A 55 -15.14 -13.64 -2.53
N LEU A 56 -15.07 -14.97 -2.43
CA LEU A 56 -16.12 -15.89 -2.86
C LEU A 56 -16.70 -16.64 -1.66
N ALA A 57 -17.98 -16.96 -1.74
CA ALA A 57 -18.66 -17.95 -0.90
C ALA A 57 -19.22 -19.04 -1.82
N PRO A 58 -19.68 -20.18 -1.30
CA PRO A 58 -20.31 -21.22 -2.09
C PRO A 58 -21.41 -20.67 -3.01
N GLY A 59 -21.21 -20.75 -4.32
CA GLY A 59 -22.14 -20.26 -5.33
C GLY A 59 -22.34 -18.74 -5.44
N ARG A 60 -21.63 -17.91 -4.65
CA ARG A 60 -21.83 -16.44 -4.65
C ARG A 60 -20.54 -15.65 -4.59
N VAL A 61 -20.52 -14.51 -5.28
CA VAL A 61 -19.41 -13.53 -5.21
C VAL A 61 -19.74 -12.51 -4.14
N LEU A 62 -18.91 -12.44 -3.10
CA LEU A 62 -19.09 -11.51 -1.98
C LEU A 62 -18.45 -10.15 -2.26
N ALA A 63 -17.24 -10.15 -2.84
CA ALA A 63 -16.54 -8.94 -3.20
C ALA A 63 -15.82 -9.08 -4.54
N LYS A 64 -16.02 -8.10 -5.41
CA LYS A 64 -15.39 -8.01 -6.75
C LYS A 64 -14.86 -6.62 -7.05
N ASN A 65 -14.12 -6.49 -8.15
CA ASN A 65 -13.61 -5.19 -8.60
C ASN A 65 -14.52 -4.60 -9.69
N ARG A 66 -14.76 -3.30 -9.61
CA ARG A 66 -15.29 -2.48 -10.70
C ARG A 66 -14.14 -1.71 -11.32
N ILE A 67 -13.98 -1.84 -12.63
CA ILE A 67 -12.93 -1.17 -13.38
C ILE A 67 -13.45 0.18 -13.85
N VAL A 68 -12.70 1.25 -13.56
CA VAL A 68 -12.95 2.59 -14.08
C VAL A 68 -11.69 3.04 -14.80
N LYS A 69 -11.81 3.44 -16.05
CA LYS A 69 -10.71 4.04 -16.82
C LYS A 69 -10.73 5.55 -16.63
N ARG A 70 -9.62 6.12 -16.15
CA ARG A 70 -9.46 7.57 -16.02
C ARG A 70 -8.05 7.96 -16.47
N ASN A 71 -7.94 8.94 -17.37
CA ASN A 71 -6.67 9.43 -17.92
C ASN A 71 -5.75 8.29 -18.44
N GLY A 72 -6.32 7.33 -19.18
CA GLY A 72 -5.57 6.17 -19.72
C GLY A 72 -5.20 5.10 -18.70
N ARG A 73 -5.43 5.31 -17.41
CA ARG A 73 -5.13 4.36 -16.34
C ARG A 73 -6.37 3.58 -15.92
N LYS A 74 -6.20 2.29 -15.62
CA LYS A 74 -7.26 1.43 -15.07
C LYS A 74 -7.23 1.55 -13.55
N LEU A 75 -8.36 1.94 -12.96
CA LEU A 75 -8.55 2.01 -11.51
C LEU A 75 -9.57 0.95 -11.10
N TYR A 76 -9.27 0.21 -10.02
CA TYR A 76 -10.07 -0.90 -9.52
C TYR A 76 -10.73 -0.49 -8.22
N PHE A 77 -12.06 -0.30 -8.26
CA PHE A 77 -12.88 0.01 -7.08
C PHE A 77 -13.55 -1.24 -6.56
N ARG A 78 -13.62 -1.39 -5.25
CA ARG A 78 -14.28 -2.53 -4.63
C ARG A 78 -15.80 -2.42 -4.75
N ARG A 79 -16.48 -3.53 -5.05
CA ARG A 79 -17.93 -3.65 -5.10
C ARG A 79 -18.37 -4.93 -4.41
N TYR A 80 -19.43 -4.83 -3.64
CA TYR A 80 -20.05 -5.90 -2.85
C TYR A 80 -21.44 -6.23 -3.41
N PRO A 81 -21.56 -7.29 -4.26
CA PRO A 81 -22.85 -7.61 -4.90
C PRO A 81 -23.94 -8.02 -3.92
N GLN A 82 -23.55 -8.66 -2.81
CA GLN A 82 -24.50 -9.15 -1.79
C GLN A 82 -24.91 -8.08 -0.76
N GLY A 83 -24.39 -6.86 -0.88
CA GLY A 83 -24.78 -5.73 -0.04
C GLY A 83 -24.68 -6.01 1.45
N ARG A 84 -25.80 -5.85 2.16
CA ARG A 84 -25.87 -5.97 3.63
C ARG A 84 -25.66 -7.39 4.17
N LEU A 85 -25.95 -8.44 3.40
CA LEU A 85 -25.90 -9.83 3.86
C LEU A 85 -24.52 -10.27 4.37
N ALA A 86 -23.45 -9.79 3.74
CA ALA A 86 -22.10 -10.22 4.07
C ALA A 86 -21.26 -9.13 4.74
N VAL A 87 -21.80 -7.94 4.96
CA VAL A 87 -21.05 -6.76 5.41
C VAL A 87 -20.35 -6.95 6.76
N HIS A 88 -20.97 -7.68 7.68
CA HIS A 88 -20.42 -7.90 9.01
C HIS A 88 -19.20 -8.83 9.00
N VAL A 89 -19.12 -9.76 8.07
CA VAL A 89 -18.01 -10.71 7.95
C VAL A 89 -16.98 -10.20 6.93
N VAL A 90 -17.43 -9.91 5.73
CA VAL A 90 -16.57 -9.43 4.63
C VAL A 90 -16.01 -8.05 4.94
N GLY A 91 -16.80 -7.23 5.62
CA GLY A 91 -16.45 -5.86 5.90
C GLY A 91 -16.54 -4.98 4.65
N TYR A 92 -15.71 -3.97 4.62
CA TYR A 92 -15.64 -3.02 3.51
C TYR A 92 -14.21 -2.55 3.27
N SER A 93 -13.97 -2.07 2.06
CA SER A 93 -12.76 -1.35 1.68
C SER A 93 -13.18 -0.10 0.92
N THR A 94 -12.96 1.06 1.51
CA THR A 94 -13.38 2.35 0.97
C THR A 94 -12.24 3.05 0.24
N VAL A 95 -12.59 4.09 -0.51
CA VAL A 95 -11.63 4.97 -1.20
C VAL A 95 -10.71 5.70 -0.21
N SER A 96 -11.18 5.95 1.03
CA SER A 96 -10.40 6.58 2.09
C SER A 96 -9.47 5.62 2.85
N ARG A 97 -9.25 4.40 2.33
CA ARG A 97 -8.44 3.33 2.95
C ARG A 97 -9.02 2.76 4.26
N ALA A 98 -10.22 3.16 4.64
CA ALA A 98 -10.91 2.51 5.74
C ALA A 98 -11.30 1.09 5.34
N ARG A 99 -10.87 0.12 6.14
CA ARG A 99 -11.12 -1.31 5.93
C ARG A 99 -11.60 -1.95 7.21
N ALA A 100 -12.51 -2.90 7.07
CA ALA A 100 -13.04 -3.69 8.19
C ALA A 100 -13.22 -5.15 7.78
N GLY A 101 -13.42 -6.05 8.74
CA GLY A 101 -13.69 -7.47 8.52
C GLY A 101 -12.57 -8.18 7.74
N LEU A 102 -12.95 -9.13 6.89
CA LEU A 102 -12.02 -9.91 6.05
C LEU A 102 -11.21 -9.04 5.09
N GLU A 103 -11.76 -7.92 4.61
CA GLU A 103 -11.04 -6.96 3.77
C GLU A 103 -9.83 -6.35 4.49
N LYS A 104 -9.89 -6.21 5.82
CA LYS A 104 -8.78 -5.72 6.64
C LYS A 104 -7.80 -6.85 6.96
N SER A 105 -8.27 -7.98 7.50
CA SER A 105 -7.43 -9.08 7.94
C SER A 105 -6.68 -9.78 6.79
N LEU A 106 -7.32 -9.89 5.63
CA LEU A 106 -6.72 -10.52 4.44
C LEU A 106 -6.21 -9.50 3.42
N ASN A 107 -5.96 -8.26 3.86
CA ASN A 107 -5.51 -7.21 2.93
C ASN A 107 -4.25 -7.59 2.16
N GLY A 108 -3.26 -8.18 2.82
CA GLY A 108 -2.01 -8.61 2.20
C GLY A 108 -2.22 -9.65 1.10
N VAL A 109 -3.05 -10.66 1.35
CA VAL A 109 -3.43 -11.69 0.37
C VAL A 109 -4.19 -11.07 -0.80
N LEU A 110 -5.22 -10.27 -0.49
CA LEU A 110 -6.06 -9.64 -1.49
C LEU A 110 -5.32 -8.62 -2.38
N THR A 111 -4.24 -8.03 -1.90
CA THR A 111 -3.37 -7.14 -2.69
C THR A 111 -2.15 -7.86 -3.25
N GLY A 112 -1.93 -9.14 -2.88
CA GLY A 112 -0.76 -9.89 -3.25
C GLY A 112 0.52 -9.40 -2.55
N THR A 113 0.43 -8.73 -1.39
CA THR A 113 1.60 -8.20 -0.66
C THR A 113 2.18 -9.20 0.34
N GLU A 114 1.41 -10.21 0.77
CA GLU A 114 1.82 -11.22 1.75
C GLU A 114 2.57 -12.43 1.14
N ARG A 115 3.10 -12.31 -0.06
CA ARG A 115 3.88 -13.42 -0.64
C ARG A 115 5.27 -13.51 0.00
N ASN A 116 5.70 -14.73 0.31
CA ASN A 116 7.01 -15.11 0.83
C ASN A 116 8.17 -14.48 0.02
N LEU A 117 9.38 -14.42 0.61
CA LEU A 117 10.57 -13.81 0.03
C LEU A 117 10.83 -14.20 -1.45
N GLY A 118 10.50 -15.43 -1.87
CA GLY A 118 10.56 -15.85 -3.27
C GLY A 118 9.62 -15.07 -4.20
N GLY A 119 8.45 -14.67 -3.71
CA GLY A 119 7.49 -13.86 -4.48
C GLY A 119 7.90 -12.39 -4.65
N LEU A 120 8.85 -11.88 -3.84
CA LEU A 120 9.36 -10.51 -3.99
C LEU A 120 10.20 -10.38 -5.27
N VAL A 121 11.01 -11.39 -5.60
CA VAL A 121 11.85 -11.39 -6.80
C VAL A 121 10.98 -11.51 -8.06
N GLU A 122 10.00 -12.41 -8.05
CA GLU A 122 9.03 -12.53 -9.17
C GLU A 122 8.25 -11.24 -9.39
N ARG A 123 7.88 -10.56 -8.30
CA ARG A 123 7.15 -9.29 -8.35
C ARG A 123 7.98 -8.18 -8.99
N GLN A 124 9.24 -8.05 -8.62
CA GLN A 124 10.14 -7.06 -9.23
C GLN A 124 10.35 -7.35 -10.73
N LEU A 125 10.42 -8.63 -11.11
CA LEU A 125 10.50 -9.02 -12.50
C LEU A 125 9.20 -8.77 -13.27
N ASP A 126 8.04 -9.01 -12.66
CA ASP A 126 6.73 -8.75 -13.29
C ASP A 126 6.44 -7.25 -13.37
N GLU A 127 6.84 -6.47 -12.38
CA GLU A 127 6.76 -5.01 -12.38
C GLU A 127 7.69 -4.41 -13.47
N ALA A 128 8.91 -4.91 -13.60
CA ALA A 128 9.82 -4.56 -14.68
C ALA A 128 9.29 -4.95 -16.07
N ARG A 129 8.46 -6.00 -16.15
CA ARG A 129 7.77 -6.45 -17.37
C ARG A 129 6.45 -5.74 -17.64
N GLY A 130 6.04 -4.80 -16.77
CA GLY A 130 4.80 -4.05 -16.89
C GLY A 130 3.53 -4.88 -16.67
N LYS A 131 3.62 -6.05 -16.03
CA LYS A 131 2.45 -6.86 -15.71
C LYS A 131 1.66 -6.27 -14.54
N PRO A 132 0.32 -6.22 -14.60
CA PRO A 132 -0.50 -5.71 -13.51
C PRO A 132 -0.38 -6.62 -12.29
N ILE A 133 -0.19 -6.02 -11.12
CA ILE A 133 -0.23 -6.74 -9.84
C ILE A 133 -1.67 -7.20 -9.59
N VAL A 134 -1.86 -8.51 -9.42
CA VAL A 134 -3.16 -9.12 -9.13
C VAL A 134 -3.11 -9.79 -7.76
N GLY A 135 -4.07 -9.47 -6.90
CA GLY A 135 -4.23 -10.12 -5.60
C GLY A 135 -4.87 -11.51 -5.72
N ASP A 136 -4.65 -12.35 -4.71
CA ASP A 136 -5.15 -13.71 -4.68
C ASP A 136 -6.63 -13.76 -4.30
N THR A 137 -7.36 -14.71 -4.89
CA THR A 137 -8.78 -14.93 -4.61
C THR A 137 -8.94 -15.74 -3.32
N VAL A 138 -9.81 -15.27 -2.45
CA VAL A 138 -10.14 -15.92 -1.18
C VAL A 138 -11.50 -16.60 -1.31
N VAL A 139 -11.56 -17.89 -0.97
CA VAL A 139 -12.80 -18.64 -0.89
C VAL A 139 -13.16 -18.81 0.59
N THR A 140 -14.34 -18.38 0.97
CA THR A 140 -14.85 -18.52 2.34
C THR A 140 -15.85 -19.67 2.41
N THR A 141 -15.96 -20.28 3.59
CA THR A 141 -16.99 -21.30 3.89
C THR A 141 -18.29 -20.68 4.43
N LEU A 142 -18.47 -19.36 4.25
CA LEU A 142 -19.62 -18.63 4.75
C LEU A 142 -20.89 -19.07 4.04
N ASP A 143 -21.83 -19.59 4.78
CA ASP A 143 -23.18 -19.87 4.30
C ASP A 143 -24.07 -18.63 4.46
N LEU A 144 -24.76 -18.25 3.39
CA LEU A 144 -25.59 -17.05 3.31
C LEU A 144 -27.07 -17.44 3.19
N HIS A 145 -27.53 -18.28 4.13
CA HIS A 145 -28.97 -18.56 4.27
C HIS A 145 -29.69 -17.49 5.05
#